data_e9add5263f4227bcde6a8fc4dda4128a
#
_entry.id   e9add5263f4227bcde6a8fc4dda4128a
#
_cell.length_a   1.000
_cell.length_b   1.000
_cell.length_c   1.000
_cell.angle_alpha   90.00
_cell.angle_beta   90.00
_cell.angle_gamma   90.00
#
_symmetry.space_group_name_H-M   'P 1'
#
loop_
_entity.id
_entity.type
_entity.pdbx_description
1 polymer ?
#
loop_
_entity_poly.entity_id
_entity_poly.type
_entity_poly.pdbx_seq_one_letter_code
_entity_poly.pdbx_strand_id
1 'polypeptide(L)' 'MTKTAFIDPTWTVREVVSRYPASVAIFKAFKVEACCDAGRPLGEAAERAGLTRDVLVTALEANLTEPE' A
#
# COMPACT_ATOMS: atom_id res chain seq x y z
N MET A 1 -2.79 -22.87 6.96
CA MET A 1 -3.39 -22.17 5.85
C MET A 1 -2.61 -20.93 5.49
N THR A 2 -2.17 -20.84 4.28
CA THR A 2 -1.33 -19.76 3.86
C THR A 2 -2.17 -18.58 3.40
N LYS A 3 -1.86 -17.40 3.92
CA LYS A 3 -2.52 -16.20 3.47
C LYS A 3 -1.95 -15.79 2.12
N THR A 4 -2.83 -15.53 1.17
CA THR A 4 -2.40 -15.12 -0.16
C THR A 4 -2.25 -13.61 -0.19
N ALA A 5 -1.03 -13.16 -0.45
CA ALA A 5 -0.76 -11.73 -0.57
C ALA A 5 -1.22 -11.27 -1.95
N PHE A 6 -2.12 -10.29 -1.98
CA PHE A 6 -2.61 -9.75 -3.24
C PHE A 6 -2.07 -8.36 -3.52
N ILE A 7 -1.26 -7.82 -2.62
CA ILE A 7 -0.58 -6.55 -2.83
C ILE A 7 0.88 -6.85 -3.13
N ASP A 8 1.33 -6.43 -4.31
CA ASP A 8 2.71 -6.64 -4.70
C ASP A 8 3.56 -5.49 -4.13
N PRO A 9 4.55 -5.80 -3.29
CA PRO A 9 5.36 -4.75 -2.70
C PRO A 9 6.19 -3.97 -3.70
N THR A 10 6.33 -4.46 -4.93
CA THR A 10 7.05 -3.70 -5.96
C THR A 10 6.16 -2.71 -6.68
N TRP A 11 4.86 -2.78 -6.48
CA TRP A 11 3.95 -1.80 -7.08
C TRP A 11 4.23 -0.42 -6.53
N THR A 12 3.91 0.59 -7.33
CA THR A 12 3.96 1.97 -6.86
C THR A 12 2.67 2.27 -6.09
N VAL A 13 2.70 3.37 -5.35
CA VAL A 13 1.51 3.83 -4.64
C VAL A 13 0.37 4.06 -5.63
N ARG A 14 0.68 4.66 -6.79
CA ARG A 14 -0.33 4.89 -7.82
C ARG A 14 -0.96 3.59 -8.29
N GLU A 15 -0.13 2.57 -8.45
CA GLU A 15 -0.63 1.28 -8.92
C GLU A 15 -1.64 0.71 -7.93
N VAL A 16 -1.32 0.79 -6.64
CA VAL A 16 -2.21 0.27 -5.61
C VAL A 16 -3.51 1.06 -5.58
N VAL A 17 -3.42 2.38 -5.66
CA VAL A 17 -4.61 3.23 -5.65
C VAL A 17 -5.47 2.94 -6.88
N SER A 18 -4.83 2.71 -8.02
CA SER A 18 -5.56 2.42 -9.24
C SER A 18 -6.33 1.11 -9.14
N ARG A 19 -5.74 0.10 -8.52
CA ARG A 19 -6.38 -1.21 -8.38
C ARG A 19 -7.34 -1.26 -7.20
N TYR A 20 -7.03 -0.52 -6.15
CA TYR A 20 -7.81 -0.53 -4.91
C TYR A 20 -8.01 0.91 -4.45
N PRO A 21 -9.01 1.59 -5.00
CA PRO A 21 -9.20 3.02 -4.66
C PRO A 21 -9.35 3.28 -3.16
N ALA A 22 -9.86 2.32 -2.41
CA ALA A 22 -10.01 2.48 -0.97
C ALA A 22 -8.67 2.59 -0.26
N SER A 23 -7.57 2.21 -0.93
CA SER A 23 -6.25 2.29 -0.32
C SER A 23 -5.82 3.72 -0.03
N VAL A 24 -6.45 4.70 -0.68
CA VAL A 24 -6.12 6.10 -0.42
C VAL A 24 -6.31 6.42 1.06
N ALA A 25 -7.40 5.96 1.65
CA ALA A 25 -7.67 6.21 3.06
C ALA A 25 -6.61 5.57 3.95
N ILE A 26 -6.15 4.38 3.55
CA ILE A 26 -5.12 3.68 4.32
C ILE A 26 -3.80 4.45 4.25
N PHE A 27 -3.44 4.90 3.05
CA PHE A 27 -2.21 5.68 2.89
C PHE A 27 -2.26 6.95 3.72
N LYS A 28 -3.40 7.63 3.73
CA LYS A 28 -3.55 8.85 4.53
C LYS A 28 -3.40 8.55 6.01
N ALA A 29 -3.99 7.46 6.46
CA ALA A 29 -3.90 7.09 7.89
C ALA A 29 -2.45 6.82 8.29
N PHE A 30 -1.64 6.33 7.36
CA PHE A 30 -0.23 6.04 7.62
C PHE A 30 0.69 7.16 7.18
N LYS A 31 0.11 8.30 6.80
CA LYS A 31 0.88 9.50 6.41
C LYS A 31 1.69 9.28 5.15
N VAL A 32 1.23 8.42 4.29
CA VAL A 32 1.81 8.24 2.97
C VAL A 32 1.07 9.17 2.01
N GLU A 33 1.81 10.04 1.35
CA GLU A 33 1.19 11.04 0.48
C GLU A 33 1.03 10.48 -0.92
N ALA A 34 -0.16 9.99 -1.21
CA ALA A 34 -0.41 9.37 -2.51
C ALA A 34 -0.18 10.35 -3.67
N CYS A 35 -0.39 11.64 -3.44
CA CYS A 35 -0.19 12.61 -4.52
C CYS A 35 1.28 12.79 -4.85
N CYS A 36 2.14 12.83 -3.84
CA CYS A 36 3.56 13.14 -4.05
C CYS A 36 4.39 11.88 -4.22
N ASP A 37 3.96 10.79 -3.59
CA ASP A 37 4.70 9.55 -3.63
C ASP A 37 4.08 8.53 -4.60
N ALA A 38 3.18 8.98 -5.46
CA ALA A 38 2.44 8.08 -6.33
C ALA A 38 3.34 7.23 -7.20
N GLY A 39 4.45 7.78 -7.65
CA GLY A 39 5.37 7.05 -8.51
C GLY A 39 6.41 6.24 -7.76
N ARG A 40 6.38 6.21 -6.43
CA ARG A 40 7.36 5.50 -5.64
C ARG A 40 6.88 4.09 -5.34
N PRO A 41 7.79 3.12 -5.30
CA PRO A 41 7.42 1.77 -4.86
C PRO A 41 6.91 1.80 -3.42
N LEU A 42 6.09 0.82 -3.07
CA LEU A 42 5.52 0.77 -1.73
C LEU A 42 6.59 0.77 -0.65
N GLY A 43 7.68 0.04 -0.88
CA GLY A 43 8.75 -0.01 0.10
C GLY A 43 9.35 1.36 0.37
N GLU A 44 9.58 2.12 -0.69
CA GLU A 44 10.16 3.44 -0.53
C GLU A 44 9.18 4.40 0.12
N ALA A 45 7.91 4.32 -0.28
CA ALA A 45 6.89 5.18 0.31
C ALA A 45 6.73 4.89 1.80
N ALA A 46 6.81 3.61 2.17
CA ALA A 46 6.71 3.23 3.58
C ALA A 46 7.87 3.82 4.38
N GLU A 47 9.08 3.73 3.83
CA GLU A 47 10.25 4.26 4.53
C GLU A 47 10.14 5.76 4.74
N ARG A 48 9.63 6.47 3.74
CA ARG A 48 9.46 7.91 3.86
C ARG A 48 8.44 8.26 4.94
N ALA A 49 7.51 7.37 5.22
CA ALA A 49 6.50 7.58 6.25
C ALA A 49 6.94 7.05 7.61
N GLY A 50 8.16 6.52 7.70
CA GLY A 50 8.67 5.98 8.96
C GLY A 50 8.22 4.56 9.23
N LEU A 51 7.80 3.85 8.18
CA LEU A 51 7.31 2.49 8.30
C LEU A 51 8.21 1.53 7.54
N THR A 52 7.99 0.24 7.75
CA THR A 52 8.63 -0.74 6.90
C THR A 52 7.65 -1.17 5.81
N ARG A 53 8.21 -1.70 4.72
CA ARG A 53 7.38 -2.18 3.62
C ARG A 53 6.39 -3.23 4.12
N ASP A 54 6.85 -4.13 4.97
CA ASP A 54 5.99 -5.20 5.46
C ASP A 54 4.81 -4.66 6.24
N VAL A 55 5.04 -3.64 7.07
CA VAL A 55 3.97 -3.04 7.84
C VAL A 55 2.93 -2.41 6.90
N LEU A 56 3.39 -1.68 5.90
CA LEU A 56 2.47 -1.04 4.98
C LEU A 56 1.68 -2.06 4.17
N VAL A 57 2.36 -3.07 3.63
CA VAL A 57 1.69 -4.08 2.84
C VAL A 57 0.69 -4.86 3.70
N THR A 58 1.07 -5.21 4.91
CA THR A 58 0.17 -5.92 5.82
C THR A 58 -1.06 -5.08 6.12
N ALA A 59 -0.88 -3.78 6.36
CA ALA A 59 -2.01 -2.90 6.64
C ALA A 59 -2.94 -2.81 5.44
N LEU A 60 -2.39 -2.73 4.24
CA LEU A 60 -3.20 -2.69 3.04
C LEU A 60 -4.01 -3.96 2.88
N GLU A 61 -3.37 -5.10 3.03
CA GLU A 61 -4.05 -6.38 2.88
C GLU A 61 -5.10 -6.61 3.96
N ALA A 62 -4.83 -6.11 5.15
CA ALA A 62 -5.77 -6.28 6.26
C ALA A 62 -7.03 -5.43 6.08
N ASN A 63 -6.91 -4.31 5.35
CA ASN A 63 -8.01 -3.37 5.21
C ASN A 63 -8.67 -3.38 3.84
N LEU A 64 -8.09 -4.10 2.88
CA LEU A 64 -8.66 -4.19 1.54
C LEU A 64 -9.22 -5.57 1.32
N THR A 65 -10.21 -5.65 0.44
CA THR A 65 -10.82 -6.93 0.10
C THR A 65 -10.05 -7.55 -1.05
N GLU A 66 -9.71 -8.81 -0.88
CA GLU A 66 -9.01 -9.54 -1.93
C GLU A 66 -9.88 -9.59 -3.18
N PRO A 67 -9.33 -9.34 -4.37
CA PRO A 67 -10.12 -9.39 -5.59
C PRO A 67 -10.55 -10.83 -5.89
N GLU A 68 -11.68 -10.93 -6.51
CA GLU A 68 -12.18 -12.24 -6.92
C GLU A 68 -11.66 -12.66 -8.28
#